data_aefd254c8b966bc417ad8abe6cb37a7e
#
_entry.id   aefd254c8b966bc417ad8abe6cb37a7e
#
_cell.length_a   1.000
_cell.length_b   1.000
_cell.length_c   1.000
_cell.angle_alpha   90.00
_cell.angle_beta   90.00
_cell.angle_gamma   90.00
#
_symmetry.space_group_name_H-M   'P 1'
#
loop_
_entity.id
_entity.type
_entity.pdbx_description
1 polymer ?
#
loop_
_entity_poly.entity_id
_entity_poly.type
_entity_poly.pdbx_seq_one_letter_code
_entity_poly.pdbx_strand_id
1 'polypeptide(L)'
;MPTVNRLEDLKAWQKARLLSRCIHQATRSKLFIDDYDLKRQIRRSGGSVMDNIAEGFGRGNRGEFVQFLGIARGSLTEVKSQLYRSLDNEYVTQPAFNELYAQTDEVGRMIDSLLIYLNATDQKGRRYSKGASDET
;
A
#
# COMPACT_ATOMS: atom_id res chain seq x y z
N MET A 1 -2.64 6.43 -18.42
CA MET A 1 -2.95 7.03 -17.12
C MET A 1 -2.81 8.53 -17.22
N PRO A 2 -3.81 9.27 -16.83
CA PRO A 2 -3.70 10.72 -16.86
C PRO A 2 -2.67 11.21 -15.85
N THR A 3 -2.17 12.40 -16.10
CA THR A 3 -1.23 13.03 -15.21
C THR A 3 -1.86 13.24 -13.83
N VAL A 4 -1.14 12.85 -12.79
CA VAL A 4 -1.59 13.00 -11.41
C VAL A 4 -0.71 14.06 -10.74
N ASN A 5 -1.33 15.15 -10.29
CA ASN A 5 -0.62 16.26 -9.69
C ASN A 5 -0.63 16.22 -8.17
N ARG A 6 -1.62 15.58 -7.58
CA ARG A 6 -1.80 15.58 -6.14
C ARG A 6 -1.79 14.16 -5.61
N LEU A 7 -1.19 13.99 -4.44
CA LEU A 7 -1.19 12.68 -3.79
C LEU A 7 -2.60 12.13 -3.65
N GLU A 8 -3.54 12.98 -3.25
CA GLU A 8 -4.92 12.57 -3.01
C GLU A 8 -5.60 11.98 -4.25
N ASP A 9 -5.08 12.29 -5.44
CA ASP A 9 -5.65 11.78 -6.67
C ASP A 9 -5.03 10.47 -7.14
N LEU A 10 -4.00 10.00 -6.44
CA LEU A 10 -3.32 8.76 -6.80
C LEU A 10 -4.09 7.58 -6.25
N LYS A 11 -4.64 6.77 -7.16
CA LYS A 11 -5.55 5.66 -6.77
C LYS A 11 -4.90 4.66 -5.85
N ALA A 12 -3.64 4.30 -6.10
CA ALA A 12 -2.95 3.34 -5.25
C ALA A 12 -2.84 3.86 -3.82
N TRP A 13 -2.59 5.17 -3.65
CA TRP A 13 -2.53 5.76 -2.33
C TRP A 13 -3.90 5.77 -1.65
N GLN A 14 -4.96 6.10 -2.41
CA GLN A 14 -6.31 6.10 -1.86
C GLN A 14 -6.68 4.73 -1.29
N LYS A 15 -6.37 3.68 -2.04
CA LYS A 15 -6.69 2.31 -1.59
C LYS A 15 -5.80 1.86 -0.45
N ALA A 16 -4.54 2.28 -0.44
CA ALA A 16 -3.65 1.98 0.67
C ALA A 16 -4.14 2.66 1.95
N ARG A 17 -4.64 3.90 1.84
CA ARG A 17 -5.21 4.61 2.97
C ARG A 17 -6.41 3.86 3.54
N LEU A 18 -7.29 3.37 2.66
CA LEU A 18 -8.45 2.59 3.10
C LEU A 18 -8.02 1.31 3.80
N LEU A 19 -7.05 0.61 3.24
CA LEU A 19 -6.52 -0.61 3.87
C LEU A 19 -6.00 -0.33 5.27
N SER A 20 -5.21 0.73 5.43
CA SER A 20 -4.67 1.10 6.74
C SER A 20 -5.80 1.38 7.73
N ARG A 21 -6.82 2.09 7.30
CA ARG A 21 -7.98 2.37 8.16
C ARG A 21 -8.68 1.09 8.57
N CYS A 22 -8.89 0.17 7.64
CA CYS A 22 -9.57 -1.09 7.94
C CYS A 22 -8.76 -1.97 8.88
N ILE A 23 -7.44 -1.95 8.75
CA ILE A 23 -6.56 -2.66 9.68
C ILE A 23 -6.71 -2.08 11.08
N HIS A 24 -6.73 -0.76 11.21
CA HIS A 24 -6.91 -0.13 12.52
C HIS A 24 -8.24 -0.50 13.13
N GLN A 25 -9.31 -0.51 12.33
CA GLN A 25 -10.63 -0.88 12.83
C GLN A 25 -10.67 -2.33 13.29
N ALA A 26 -10.11 -3.23 12.51
CA ALA A 26 -10.11 -4.65 12.85
C ALA A 26 -9.31 -4.92 14.13
N THR A 27 -8.21 -4.20 14.32
CA THR A 27 -7.33 -4.43 15.46
C THR A 27 -7.80 -3.72 16.72
N ARG A 28 -8.90 -2.98 16.67
CA ARG A 28 -9.55 -2.47 17.89
C ARG A 28 -10.31 -3.57 18.62
N SER A 29 -10.51 -4.71 18.00
CA SER A 29 -11.21 -5.83 18.61
C SER A 29 -10.52 -6.26 19.90
N LYS A 30 -11.33 -6.67 20.88
CA LYS A 30 -10.80 -7.17 22.14
C LYS A 30 -9.99 -8.44 21.98
N LEU A 31 -10.13 -9.11 20.84
CA LEU A 31 -9.38 -10.34 20.59
C LEU A 31 -7.88 -10.09 20.48
N PHE A 32 -7.49 -8.85 20.18
CA PHE A 32 -6.07 -8.48 20.11
C PHE A 32 -5.50 -8.00 21.45
N ILE A 33 -6.29 -8.02 22.52
CA ILE A 33 -5.91 -7.29 23.74
C ILE A 33 -4.61 -7.80 24.35
N ASP A 34 -4.34 -9.11 24.24
CA ASP A 34 -3.15 -9.69 24.84
C ASP A 34 -1.99 -9.80 23.88
N ASP A 35 -2.19 -9.50 22.60
CA ASP A 35 -1.11 -9.53 21.62
C ASP A 35 -0.87 -8.13 21.06
N TYR A 36 -0.42 -7.29 21.94
CA TYR A 36 -0.15 -5.92 21.63
C TYR A 36 0.92 -5.78 20.55
N ASP A 37 1.88 -6.70 20.55
CA ASP A 37 2.98 -6.66 19.61
C ASP A 37 2.51 -6.90 18.17
N LEU A 38 1.71 -7.93 17.95
CA LEU A 38 1.17 -8.20 16.61
C LEU A 38 0.27 -7.06 16.14
N LYS A 39 -0.55 -6.53 17.04
CA LYS A 39 -1.39 -5.39 16.73
C LYS A 39 -0.57 -4.22 16.21
N ARG A 40 0.53 -3.89 16.89
CA ARG A 40 1.41 -2.80 16.47
C ARG A 40 2.08 -3.09 15.15
N GLN A 41 2.54 -4.33 14.97
CA GLN A 41 3.24 -4.71 13.74
C GLN A 41 2.35 -4.58 12.51
N ILE A 42 1.11 -5.07 12.58
CA ILE A 42 0.23 -5.02 11.41
C ILE A 42 -0.21 -3.60 11.10
N ARG A 43 -0.38 -2.77 12.14
CA ARG A 43 -0.67 -1.36 11.94
C ARG A 43 0.49 -0.65 11.27
N ARG A 44 1.71 -0.97 11.69
CA ARG A 44 2.91 -0.37 11.09
C ARG A 44 3.05 -0.78 9.63
N SER A 45 2.87 -2.07 9.35
CA SER A 45 3.00 -2.55 7.97
C SER A 45 1.95 -1.91 7.08
N GLY A 46 0.70 -1.85 7.53
CA GLY A 46 -0.37 -1.23 6.76
C GLY A 46 -0.10 0.25 6.50
N GLY A 47 0.35 0.98 7.52
CA GLY A 47 0.69 2.39 7.35
C GLY A 47 1.88 2.59 6.43
N SER A 48 2.85 1.67 6.49
CA SER A 48 4.04 1.76 5.64
C SER A 48 3.69 1.69 4.16
N VAL A 49 2.62 0.96 3.79
CA VAL A 49 2.22 0.89 2.39
C VAL A 49 1.89 2.28 1.86
N MET A 50 0.97 2.98 2.53
CA MET A 50 0.55 4.29 2.04
C MET A 50 1.66 5.32 2.17
N ASP A 51 2.46 5.23 3.22
CA ASP A 51 3.52 6.20 3.45
C ASP A 51 4.63 6.08 2.40
N ASN A 52 4.96 4.87 1.97
CA ASN A 52 5.99 4.70 0.95
C ASN A 52 5.48 5.09 -0.43
N ILE A 53 4.20 4.87 -0.72
CA ILE A 53 3.62 5.40 -1.96
C ILE A 53 3.73 6.92 -1.97
N ALA A 54 3.39 7.56 -0.85
CA ALA A 54 3.44 9.01 -0.74
C ALA A 54 4.87 9.53 -0.86
N GLU A 55 5.81 8.86 -0.19
CA GLU A 55 7.21 9.28 -0.23
C GLU A 55 7.74 9.23 -1.66
N GLY A 56 7.48 8.12 -2.36
CA GLY A 56 7.94 7.96 -3.73
C GLY A 56 7.32 8.97 -4.68
N PHE A 57 6.03 9.22 -4.51
CA PHE A 57 5.33 10.21 -5.32
C PHE A 57 5.92 11.59 -5.11
N GLY A 58 6.20 11.93 -3.86
CA GLY A 58 6.72 13.26 -3.50
C GLY A 58 8.14 13.51 -3.97
N ARG A 59 8.91 12.47 -4.30
CA ARG A 59 10.28 12.63 -4.77
C ARG A 59 10.35 13.26 -6.16
N GLY A 60 9.31 13.10 -6.97
CA GLY A 60 9.22 13.79 -8.24
C GLY A 60 10.05 13.19 -9.37
N ASN A 61 10.63 12.01 -9.18
CA ASN A 61 11.33 11.36 -10.28
C ASN A 61 10.98 9.86 -10.33
N ARG A 62 11.04 9.33 -11.55
CA ARG A 62 10.57 7.97 -11.81
C ARG A 62 11.37 6.92 -11.04
N GLY A 63 12.69 7.04 -11.04
CA GLY A 63 13.54 6.02 -10.41
C GLY A 63 13.26 5.86 -8.93
N GLU A 64 13.13 6.98 -8.23
CA GLU A 64 12.84 6.93 -6.80
C GLU A 64 11.42 6.45 -6.54
N PHE A 65 10.46 6.85 -7.39
CA PHE A 65 9.09 6.39 -7.23
C PHE A 65 9.04 4.87 -7.35
N VAL A 66 9.69 4.30 -8.37
CA VAL A 66 9.75 2.84 -8.54
C VAL A 66 10.34 2.18 -7.31
N GLN A 67 11.40 2.77 -6.75
CA GLN A 67 12.06 2.20 -5.59
C GLN A 67 11.13 2.19 -4.36
N PHE A 68 10.43 3.29 -4.09
CA PHE A 68 9.52 3.36 -2.95
C PHE A 68 8.29 2.47 -3.15
N LEU A 69 7.83 2.33 -4.40
CA LEU A 69 6.74 1.40 -4.68
C LEU A 69 7.15 -0.05 -4.37
N GLY A 70 8.42 -0.38 -4.62
CA GLY A 70 8.94 -1.69 -4.24
C GLY A 70 8.90 -1.92 -2.74
N ILE A 71 9.25 -0.89 -1.96
CA ILE A 71 9.18 -0.98 -0.51
C ILE A 71 7.72 -1.16 -0.06
N ALA A 72 6.80 -0.41 -0.66
CA ALA A 72 5.37 -0.53 -0.36
C ALA A 72 4.88 -1.95 -0.64
N ARG A 73 5.36 -2.55 -1.73
CA ARG A 73 4.99 -3.92 -2.07
C ARG A 73 5.46 -4.90 -1.00
N GLY A 74 6.67 -4.73 -0.49
CA GLY A 74 7.17 -5.55 0.60
C GLY A 74 6.31 -5.42 1.83
N SER A 75 5.86 -4.20 2.14
CA SER A 75 4.98 -3.98 3.28
C SER A 75 3.64 -4.69 3.12
N LEU A 76 3.11 -4.75 1.89
CA LEU A 76 1.87 -5.51 1.63
C LEU A 76 2.07 -7.00 1.92
N THR A 77 3.22 -7.54 1.56
CA THR A 77 3.52 -8.95 1.84
C THR A 77 3.58 -9.19 3.34
N GLU A 78 4.15 -8.24 4.09
CA GLU A 78 4.16 -8.34 5.54
C GLU A 78 2.73 -8.31 6.11
N VAL A 79 1.87 -7.45 5.57
CA VAL A 79 0.46 -7.42 6.00
C VAL A 79 -0.17 -8.79 5.80
N LYS A 80 0.06 -9.43 4.65
CA LYS A 80 -0.50 -10.77 4.40
C LYS A 80 -0.03 -11.77 5.43
N SER A 81 1.27 -11.77 5.73
CA SER A 81 1.82 -12.68 6.73
C SER A 81 1.20 -12.44 8.10
N GLN A 82 1.06 -11.17 8.47
CA GLN A 82 0.50 -10.80 9.76
C GLN A 82 -1.00 -11.09 9.84
N LEU A 83 -1.70 -11.03 8.70
CA LEU A 83 -3.10 -11.44 8.65
C LEU A 83 -3.25 -12.94 8.94
N TYR A 84 -2.36 -13.76 8.39
CA TYR A 84 -2.36 -15.19 8.71
C TYR A 84 -2.09 -15.43 10.18
N ARG A 85 -1.13 -14.72 10.77
CA ARG A 85 -0.85 -14.84 12.20
C ARG A 85 -2.08 -14.43 13.02
N SER A 86 -2.80 -13.41 12.58
CA SER A 86 -4.01 -12.97 13.25
C SER A 86 -5.11 -14.02 13.16
N LEU A 87 -5.26 -14.65 11.99
CA LEU A 87 -6.25 -15.70 11.78
C LEU A 87 -5.92 -16.93 12.61
N ASP A 88 -4.65 -17.35 12.59
CA ASP A 88 -4.21 -18.56 13.29
C ASP A 88 -4.40 -18.43 14.80
N ASN A 89 -4.29 -17.23 15.33
CA ASN A 89 -4.49 -16.97 16.75
C ASN A 89 -5.94 -16.58 17.07
N GLU A 90 -6.81 -16.63 16.07
CA GLU A 90 -8.24 -16.35 16.23
C GLU A 90 -8.52 -14.92 16.68
N TYR A 91 -7.65 -13.99 16.29
CA TYR A 91 -7.86 -12.57 16.55
C TYR A 91 -8.81 -11.93 15.55
N VAL A 92 -8.94 -12.52 14.37
CA VAL A 92 -9.90 -12.08 13.35
C VAL A 92 -10.71 -13.29 12.90
N THR A 93 -11.95 -13.04 12.46
CA THR A 93 -12.78 -14.09 11.89
C THR A 93 -12.34 -14.36 10.46
N GLN A 94 -12.76 -15.52 9.93
CA GLN A 94 -12.46 -15.86 8.54
C GLN A 94 -13.01 -14.80 7.57
N PRO A 95 -14.26 -14.31 7.72
CA PRO A 95 -14.74 -13.26 6.81
C PRO A 95 -13.93 -11.98 6.91
N ALA A 96 -13.53 -11.57 8.10
CA ALA A 96 -12.71 -10.38 8.27
C ALA A 96 -11.33 -10.55 7.62
N PHE A 97 -10.73 -11.74 7.81
CA PHE A 97 -9.47 -12.06 7.15
C PHE A 97 -9.62 -11.98 5.63
N ASN A 98 -10.66 -12.59 5.10
CA ASN A 98 -10.87 -12.62 3.64
C ASN A 98 -10.98 -11.22 3.07
N GLU A 99 -11.71 -10.36 3.76
CA GLU A 99 -11.89 -9.00 3.28
C GLU A 99 -10.60 -8.20 3.30
N LEU A 100 -9.86 -8.28 4.41
CA LEU A 100 -8.59 -7.55 4.52
C LEU A 100 -7.55 -8.07 3.53
N TYR A 101 -7.54 -9.39 3.32
CA TYR A 101 -6.63 -9.99 2.36
C TYR A 101 -6.95 -9.53 0.94
N ALA A 102 -8.23 -9.48 0.59
CA ALA A 102 -8.65 -9.02 -0.73
C ALA A 102 -8.27 -7.54 -0.96
N GLN A 103 -8.42 -6.70 0.06
CA GLN A 103 -7.99 -5.31 -0.03
C GLN A 103 -6.48 -5.20 -0.22
N THR A 104 -5.72 -6.04 0.48
CA THR A 104 -4.26 -6.07 0.35
C THR A 104 -3.87 -6.45 -1.07
N ASP A 105 -4.53 -7.45 -1.66
CA ASP A 105 -4.29 -7.84 -3.04
C ASP A 105 -4.64 -6.71 -4.01
N GLU A 106 -5.72 -6.00 -3.75
CA GLU A 106 -6.13 -4.90 -4.64
C GLU A 106 -5.08 -3.80 -4.68
N VAL A 107 -4.55 -3.42 -3.52
CA VAL A 107 -3.48 -2.41 -3.48
C VAL A 107 -2.26 -2.93 -4.24
N GLY A 108 -1.94 -4.20 -4.09
CA GLY A 108 -0.81 -4.81 -4.81
C GLY A 108 -0.97 -4.72 -6.32
N ARG A 109 -2.17 -5.01 -6.82
CA ARG A 109 -2.43 -4.91 -8.26
C ARG A 109 -2.31 -3.48 -8.75
N MET A 110 -2.75 -2.51 -7.94
CA MET A 110 -2.64 -1.11 -8.31
C MET A 110 -1.19 -0.64 -8.35
N ILE A 111 -0.38 -1.09 -7.40
CA ILE A 111 1.06 -0.80 -7.42
C ILE A 111 1.70 -1.42 -8.65
N ASP A 112 1.35 -2.66 -8.98
CA ASP A 112 1.90 -3.32 -10.16
C ASP A 112 1.54 -2.57 -11.44
N SER A 113 0.30 -2.12 -11.56
CA SER A 113 -0.12 -1.35 -12.72
C SER A 113 0.65 -0.04 -12.83
N LEU A 114 0.87 0.60 -11.69
CA LEU A 114 1.62 1.85 -11.66
C LEU A 114 3.08 1.62 -12.05
N LEU A 115 3.68 0.53 -11.59
CA LEU A 115 5.04 0.18 -11.96
C LEU A 115 5.17 -0.05 -13.46
N ILE A 116 4.19 -0.74 -14.06
CA ILE A 116 4.18 -0.96 -15.50
C ILE A 116 4.11 0.37 -16.22
N TYR A 117 3.23 1.25 -15.78
CA TYR A 117 3.10 2.58 -16.37
C TYR A 117 4.40 3.37 -16.30
N LEU A 118 5.04 3.37 -15.12
CA LEU A 118 6.27 4.13 -14.93
C LEU A 118 7.41 3.60 -15.78
N ASN A 119 7.49 2.28 -15.95
CA ASN A 119 8.52 1.70 -16.80
C ASN A 119 8.31 2.05 -18.27
N ALA A 120 7.05 2.04 -18.73
CA ALA A 120 6.75 2.43 -20.10
C ALA A 120 7.04 3.92 -20.31
N THR A 121 6.73 4.75 -19.33
CA THR A 121 6.98 6.18 -19.39
C THR A 121 8.47 6.48 -19.53
N ASP A 122 9.30 5.72 -18.80
CA ASP A 122 10.73 5.87 -18.88
C ASP A 122 11.23 5.62 -20.29
N GLN A 123 10.72 4.59 -20.95
CA GLN A 123 11.11 4.27 -22.31
C GLN A 123 10.66 5.33 -23.30
N LYS A 124 9.65 6.12 -22.96
CA LYS A 124 9.10 7.11 -23.88
C LYS A 124 9.61 8.51 -23.65
N GLY A 125 10.68 8.67 -22.91
CA GLY A 125 11.29 9.96 -22.79
C GLY A 125 11.20 10.58 -21.42
N ARG A 126 10.85 9.81 -20.44
CA ARG A 126 10.92 10.24 -19.06
C ARG A 126 9.99 11.35 -18.68
N ARG A 127 8.80 11.29 -19.17
CA ARG A 127 7.84 12.33 -18.88
C ARG A 127 7.59 12.48 -17.40
N TYR A 128 7.55 11.36 -16.69
CA TYR A 128 7.32 11.41 -15.25
C TYR A 128 8.47 12.08 -14.51
N SER A 129 9.69 11.96 -15.00
CA SER A 129 10.84 12.48 -14.29
C SER A 129 10.85 14.00 -14.20
N LYS A 130 9.96 14.67 -14.91
CA LYS A 130 9.79 16.11 -14.77
C LYS A 130 8.82 16.46 -13.66
N GLY A 131 8.41 15.46 -12.90
CA GLY A 131 7.45 15.66 -11.84
C GLY A 131 6.17 14.94 -12.16
N ALA A 132 5.40 14.65 -11.12
CA ALA A 132 4.18 13.90 -11.27
C ALA A 132 3.17 14.60 -12.16
N SER A 133 3.32 15.88 -12.35
CA SER A 133 2.41 16.68 -13.15
C SER A 133 2.71 16.64 -14.63
N ASP A 134 3.83 16.12 -14.98
CA ASP A 134 4.18 16.13 -16.36
C ASP A 134 3.48 15.07 -17.11
N GLU A 135 3.02 14.85 -17.66
CA GLU A 135 2.69 13.95 -18.33
C GLU A 135 2.13 13.32 -18.86
N THR A 136 2.12 12.92 -18.99
CA THR A 136 1.73 12.20 -19.59
C THR A 136 1.42 11.73 -19.73
#